data_245211db989078138602a08a81e12d7c
#
_entry.id   245211db989078138602a08a81e12d7c
#
_cell.length_a   1.000
_cell.length_b   1.000
_cell.length_c   1.000
_cell.angle_alpha   90.00
_cell.angle_beta   90.00
_cell.angle_gamma   90.00
#
_symmetry.space_group_name_H-M   'P 1'
#
loop_
_entity.id
_entity.type
_entity.pdbx_description
1 polymer ?
#
loop_
_entity_poly.entity_id
_entity_poly.type
_entity_poly.pdbx_seq_one_letter_code
_entity_poly.pdbx_strand_id
1 'polypeptide(L)'
;MDYSRIILALAVYIAIRLIYNRFFSSPAAATMHGKKQITKNTQSPVIYKALTSSGPVVVDFFATWCGPCKAIAPIVGKLSETYPNVRFIQVDVDKVRSVAQEMNIRAMPTFVLYKDGQPLEKRVVGGNVRELEEMIKSISA
;
A
#
# COMPACT_ATOMS: atom_id res chain seq x y z
N MET A 1 -16.80 54.16 20.87
CA MET A 1 -16.51 52.76 20.53
C MET A 1 -15.82 52.74 19.17
N ASP A 2 -14.52 52.39 19.15
CA ASP A 2 -13.70 52.49 17.92
C ASP A 2 -13.97 51.34 16.95
N TYR A 3 -14.94 51.52 16.08
CA TYR A 3 -15.24 50.57 14.98
C TYR A 3 -14.01 50.25 14.14
N SER A 4 -13.07 51.20 14.03
CA SER A 4 -11.82 51.03 13.32
C SER A 4 -10.96 49.90 13.91
N ARG A 5 -10.89 49.77 15.23
CA ARG A 5 -10.13 48.71 15.91
C ARG A 5 -10.75 47.33 15.75
N ILE A 6 -12.09 47.27 15.73
CA ILE A 6 -12.83 46.03 15.52
C ILE A 6 -12.65 45.50 14.07
N ILE A 7 -12.71 46.42 13.10
CA ILE A 7 -12.49 46.07 11.68
C ILE A 7 -11.06 45.56 11.46
N LEU A 8 -10.06 46.24 12.09
CA LEU A 8 -8.66 45.80 11.99
C LEU A 8 -8.43 44.40 12.60
N ALA A 9 -9.03 44.14 13.77
CA ALA A 9 -8.94 42.85 14.44
C ALA A 9 -9.59 41.73 13.61
N LEU A 10 -10.74 41.98 13.00
CA LEU A 10 -11.42 41.03 12.10
C LEU A 10 -10.61 40.79 10.83
N ALA A 11 -10.01 41.82 10.24
CA ALA A 11 -9.16 41.67 9.05
C ALA A 11 -7.91 40.81 9.34
N VAL A 12 -7.26 41.07 10.50
CA VAL A 12 -6.11 40.28 10.95
C VAL A 12 -6.51 38.80 11.22
N TYR A 13 -7.65 38.58 11.88
CA TYR A 13 -8.16 37.22 12.14
C TYR A 13 -8.46 36.47 10.85
N ILE A 14 -9.11 37.12 9.88
CA ILE A 14 -9.40 36.51 8.56
C ILE A 14 -8.11 36.23 7.80
N ALA A 15 -7.13 37.16 7.84
CA ALA A 15 -5.84 36.94 7.19
C ALA A 15 -5.08 35.76 7.81
N ILE A 16 -5.04 35.68 9.15
CA ILE A 16 -4.42 34.54 9.85
C ILE A 16 -5.14 33.22 9.50
N ARG A 17 -6.46 33.24 9.46
CA ARG A 17 -7.26 32.04 9.11
C ARG A 17 -7.06 31.60 7.66
N LEU A 18 -6.91 32.54 6.72
CA LEU A 18 -6.60 32.24 5.33
C LEU A 18 -5.18 31.70 5.15
N ILE A 19 -4.21 32.26 5.89
CA ILE A 19 -2.83 31.77 5.90
C ILE A 19 -2.77 30.39 6.55
N TYR A 20 -3.47 30.17 7.67
CA TYR A 20 -3.56 28.87 8.33
C TYR A 20 -4.20 27.82 7.42
N ASN A 21 -5.29 28.13 6.75
CA ASN A 21 -5.91 27.23 5.78
C ASN A 21 -5.01 26.96 4.56
N ARG A 22 -4.19 27.92 4.16
CA ARG A 22 -3.29 27.74 3.00
C ARG A 22 -2.03 26.96 3.34
N PHE A 23 -1.55 27.05 4.59
CA PHE A 23 -0.35 26.34 5.06
C PHE A 23 -0.66 25.02 5.76
N PHE A 24 -1.80 24.91 6.45
CA PHE A 24 -2.19 23.70 7.19
C PHE A 24 -3.26 22.85 6.50
N SER A 25 -3.89 23.33 5.46
CA SER A 25 -4.65 22.47 4.54
C SER A 25 -3.64 21.77 3.63
N SER A 26 -2.88 20.90 4.22
CA SER A 26 -2.19 19.87 3.46
C SER A 26 -3.25 19.13 2.66
N PRO A 27 -3.20 19.07 1.33
CA PRO A 27 -4.04 18.19 0.55
C PRO A 27 -3.48 16.77 0.66
N ALA A 28 -3.59 16.18 1.86
CA ALA A 28 -3.28 14.76 2.06
C ALA A 28 -4.46 13.87 1.66
N ALA A 29 -5.31 14.36 0.80
CA ALA A 29 -6.35 13.61 0.12
C ALA A 29 -6.40 14.01 -1.36
N ALA A 30 -5.23 14.09 -2.00
CA ALA A 30 -5.20 14.08 -3.45
C ALA A 30 -5.60 12.67 -3.89
N THR A 31 -6.86 12.56 -4.30
CA THR A 31 -7.41 11.56 -5.21
C THR A 31 -6.33 11.09 -6.19
N MET A 32 -5.64 10.01 -5.85
CA MET A 32 -4.82 9.29 -6.81
C MET A 32 -5.73 8.42 -7.66
N HIS A 33 -6.38 9.08 -8.61
CA HIS A 33 -6.99 8.42 -9.74
C HIS A 33 -5.89 7.77 -10.57
N GLY A 34 -5.89 6.43 -10.57
CA GLY A 34 -5.43 5.65 -11.69
C GLY A 34 -3.97 5.77 -12.09
N LYS A 35 -3.04 5.28 -11.26
CA LYS A 35 -1.78 4.74 -11.76
C LYS A 35 -1.42 3.50 -10.95
N LYS A 36 -1.43 2.35 -11.66
CA LYS A 36 -0.76 1.08 -11.42
C LYS A 36 0.16 1.11 -10.20
N GLN A 37 -0.39 0.85 -9.03
CA GLN A 37 0.36 0.81 -7.78
C GLN A 37 0.81 -0.63 -7.47
N ILE A 38 1.61 -1.20 -8.39
CA ILE A 38 2.56 -2.21 -7.92
C ILE A 38 3.71 -1.40 -7.36
N THR A 39 3.78 -1.29 -6.03
CA THR A 39 4.95 -0.71 -5.38
C THR A 39 6.10 -1.70 -5.56
N LYS A 40 6.83 -1.50 -6.64
CA LYS A 40 7.95 -2.33 -7.02
C LYS A 40 9.00 -2.29 -5.92
N ASN A 41 9.34 -3.49 -5.40
CA ASN A 41 10.55 -3.75 -4.64
C ASN A 41 10.66 -3.01 -3.30
N THR A 42 9.93 -3.50 -2.30
CA THR A 42 10.25 -3.18 -0.92
C THR A 42 11.62 -3.76 -0.57
N GLN A 43 12.64 -2.91 -0.51
CA GLN A 43 14.01 -3.31 -0.20
C GLN A 43 14.38 -3.10 1.26
N SER A 44 13.40 -2.78 2.12
CA SER A 44 13.63 -2.47 3.54
C SER A 44 12.53 -3.07 4.41
N PRO A 45 12.89 -3.70 5.54
CA PRO A 45 11.91 -4.21 6.52
C PRO A 45 11.01 -3.10 7.08
N VAL A 46 11.53 -1.88 7.22
CA VAL A 46 10.77 -0.72 7.72
C VAL A 46 9.67 -0.33 6.73
N ILE A 47 10.01 -0.27 5.44
CA ILE A 47 9.04 0.04 4.38
C ILE A 47 7.99 -1.07 4.30
N TYR A 48 8.40 -2.35 4.39
CA TYR A 48 7.47 -3.48 4.44
C TYR A 48 6.43 -3.32 5.56
N LYS A 49 6.87 -3.08 6.79
CA LYS A 49 5.98 -2.88 7.95
C LYS A 49 5.05 -1.68 7.76
N ALA A 50 5.55 -0.58 7.24
CA ALA A 50 4.74 0.60 6.94
C ALA A 50 3.67 0.32 5.87
N LEU A 51 4.01 -0.41 4.81
CA LEU A 51 3.08 -0.72 3.73
C LEU A 51 2.03 -1.77 4.11
N THR A 52 2.31 -2.65 5.05
CA THR A 52 1.38 -3.70 5.52
C THR A 52 0.55 -3.28 6.73
N SER A 53 0.79 -2.09 7.32
CA SER A 53 0.18 -1.65 8.58
C SER A 53 -1.31 -1.33 8.51
N SER A 54 -1.89 -1.14 7.32
CA SER A 54 -3.29 -0.74 7.19
C SER A 54 -3.90 -1.13 5.85
N GLY A 55 -5.21 -1.40 5.85
CA GLY A 55 -6.01 -1.72 4.69
C GLY A 55 -5.67 -3.08 4.06
N PRO A 56 -6.31 -3.42 2.92
CA PRO A 56 -6.05 -4.65 2.22
C PRO A 56 -4.74 -4.58 1.43
N VAL A 57 -3.85 -5.55 1.66
CA VAL A 57 -2.53 -5.63 0.99
C VAL A 57 -2.27 -7.06 0.53
N VAL A 58 -1.74 -7.21 -0.68
CA VAL A 58 -1.16 -8.44 -1.22
C VAL A 58 0.34 -8.27 -1.28
N VAL A 59 1.06 -9.18 -0.63
CA VAL A 59 2.52 -9.24 -0.65
C VAL A 59 2.94 -10.43 -1.49
N ASP A 60 3.63 -10.18 -2.60
CA ASP A 60 4.25 -11.17 -3.49
C ASP A 60 5.73 -11.35 -3.10
N PHE A 61 6.04 -12.48 -2.48
CA PHE A 61 7.40 -12.88 -2.19
C PHE A 61 7.99 -13.59 -3.39
N PHE A 62 9.00 -12.99 -4.00
CA PHE A 62 9.62 -13.48 -5.23
C PHE A 62 11.14 -13.46 -5.17
N ALA A 63 11.77 -14.10 -6.16
CA ALA A 63 13.20 -13.95 -6.44
C ALA A 63 13.43 -13.67 -7.94
N THR A 64 14.50 -12.96 -8.25
CA THR A 64 14.81 -12.59 -9.65
C THR A 64 15.12 -13.78 -10.56
N TRP A 65 15.62 -14.87 -10.00
CA TRP A 65 15.93 -16.12 -10.69
C TRP A 65 14.75 -17.10 -10.75
N CYS A 66 13.63 -16.80 -10.06
CA CYS A 66 12.47 -17.67 -9.96
C CYS A 66 11.65 -17.66 -11.27
N GLY A 67 11.66 -18.75 -12.01
CA GLY A 67 10.89 -18.91 -13.26
C GLY A 67 9.37 -18.80 -13.08
N PRO A 68 8.75 -19.55 -12.13
CA PRO A 68 7.31 -19.44 -11.84
C PRO A 68 6.88 -18.04 -11.43
N CYS A 69 7.73 -17.27 -10.72
CA CYS A 69 7.44 -15.88 -10.35
C CYS A 69 7.31 -14.98 -11.59
N LYS A 70 8.22 -15.18 -12.57
CA LYS A 70 8.17 -14.44 -13.85
C LYS A 70 6.91 -14.77 -14.64
N ALA A 71 6.49 -16.04 -14.62
CA ALA A 71 5.31 -16.48 -15.34
C ALA A 71 4.01 -15.89 -14.79
N ILE A 72 3.88 -15.75 -13.46
CA ILE A 72 2.67 -15.20 -12.82
C ILE A 72 2.66 -13.66 -12.79
N ALA A 73 3.79 -12.98 -12.90
CA ALA A 73 3.92 -11.55 -12.78
C ALA A 73 2.94 -10.72 -13.67
N PRO A 74 2.68 -11.08 -14.94
CA PRO A 74 1.69 -10.39 -15.77
C PRO A 74 0.27 -10.51 -15.22
N ILE A 75 -0.06 -11.65 -14.59
CA ILE A 75 -1.38 -11.92 -14.02
C ILE A 75 -1.55 -11.10 -12.74
N VAL A 76 -0.53 -11.06 -11.87
CA VAL A 76 -0.52 -10.20 -10.68
C VAL A 76 -0.69 -8.73 -11.08
N GLY A 77 -0.06 -8.31 -12.19
CA GLY A 77 -0.26 -7.00 -12.77
C GLY A 77 -1.73 -6.71 -13.10
N LYS A 78 -2.41 -7.62 -13.79
CA LYS A 78 -3.85 -7.49 -14.11
C LYS A 78 -4.73 -7.48 -12.86
N LEU A 79 -4.43 -8.33 -11.87
CA LEU A 79 -5.17 -8.36 -10.60
C LEU A 79 -5.03 -7.01 -9.86
N SER A 80 -3.84 -6.38 -9.88
CA SER A 80 -3.65 -5.06 -9.29
C SER A 80 -4.44 -3.94 -9.98
N GLU A 81 -4.75 -4.09 -11.26
CA GLU A 81 -5.62 -3.18 -12.00
C GLU A 81 -7.11 -3.46 -11.71
N THR A 82 -7.46 -4.74 -11.54
CA THR A 82 -8.84 -5.17 -11.26
C THR A 82 -9.28 -4.80 -9.83
N TYR A 83 -8.36 -4.80 -8.87
CA TYR A 83 -8.62 -4.50 -7.46
C TYR A 83 -7.87 -3.24 -7.01
N PRO A 84 -8.27 -2.02 -7.45
CA PRO A 84 -7.54 -0.79 -7.19
C PRO A 84 -7.54 -0.35 -5.72
N ASN A 85 -8.47 -0.86 -4.91
CA ASN A 85 -8.55 -0.66 -3.47
C ASN A 85 -7.59 -1.58 -2.68
N VAL A 86 -7.00 -2.59 -3.32
CA VAL A 86 -6.02 -3.49 -2.73
C VAL A 86 -4.61 -3.06 -3.12
N ARG A 87 -3.74 -2.89 -2.14
CA ARG A 87 -2.33 -2.56 -2.38
C ARG A 87 -1.56 -3.82 -2.72
N PHE A 88 -0.80 -3.80 -3.82
CA PHE A 88 0.10 -4.88 -4.20
C PHE A 88 1.55 -4.44 -3.98
N ILE A 89 2.30 -5.21 -3.22
CA ILE A 89 3.73 -5.00 -2.97
C ILE A 89 4.52 -6.26 -3.30
N GLN A 90 5.75 -6.08 -3.76
CA GLN A 90 6.66 -7.17 -4.07
C GLN A 90 7.87 -7.13 -3.13
N VAL A 91 8.23 -8.27 -2.59
CA VAL A 91 9.38 -8.46 -1.70
C VAL A 91 10.35 -9.46 -2.33
N ASP A 92 11.53 -8.97 -2.70
CA ASP A 92 12.62 -9.82 -3.15
C ASP A 92 13.25 -10.52 -1.94
N VAL A 93 13.10 -11.82 -1.84
CA VAL A 93 13.56 -12.62 -0.69
C VAL A 93 15.08 -12.61 -0.52
N ASP A 94 15.83 -12.35 -1.59
CA ASP A 94 17.29 -12.26 -1.54
C ASP A 94 17.75 -10.91 -0.97
N LYS A 95 16.97 -9.85 -1.19
CA LYS A 95 17.27 -8.49 -0.71
C LYS A 95 16.76 -8.23 0.69
N VAL A 96 15.62 -8.79 1.05
CA VAL A 96 14.98 -8.57 2.36
C VAL A 96 14.82 -9.89 3.12
N ARG A 97 15.94 -10.58 3.31
CA ARG A 97 16.00 -11.91 3.96
C ARG A 97 15.34 -11.95 5.33
N SER A 98 15.49 -10.90 6.12
CA SER A 98 14.91 -10.81 7.46
C SER A 98 13.38 -10.93 7.43
N VAL A 99 12.72 -10.27 6.47
CA VAL A 99 11.25 -10.36 6.30
C VAL A 99 10.84 -11.73 5.80
N ALA A 100 11.59 -12.29 4.83
CA ALA A 100 11.29 -13.63 4.32
C ALA A 100 11.42 -14.70 5.41
N GLN A 101 12.40 -14.57 6.32
CA GLN A 101 12.57 -15.45 7.48
C GLN A 101 11.46 -15.24 8.53
N GLU A 102 11.17 -13.98 8.90
CA GLU A 102 10.07 -13.63 9.83
C GLU A 102 8.74 -14.22 9.35
N MET A 103 8.49 -14.12 8.05
CA MET A 103 7.28 -14.65 7.41
C MET A 103 7.36 -16.15 7.07
N ASN A 104 8.46 -16.82 7.41
CA ASN A 104 8.69 -18.24 7.14
C ASN A 104 8.43 -18.63 5.67
N ILE A 105 8.95 -17.81 4.73
CA ILE A 105 8.82 -18.06 3.29
C ILE A 105 9.82 -19.13 2.86
N ARG A 106 9.33 -20.25 2.34
CA ARG A 106 10.14 -21.42 1.95
C ARG A 106 10.10 -21.73 0.47
N ALA A 107 9.16 -21.13 -0.25
CA ALA A 107 8.98 -21.32 -1.69
C ALA A 107 8.56 -20.01 -2.36
N MET A 108 8.85 -19.84 -3.64
CA MET A 108 8.45 -18.68 -4.44
C MET A 108 7.74 -19.12 -5.73
N PRO A 109 6.73 -18.36 -6.18
CA PRO A 109 6.11 -17.25 -5.47
C PRO A 109 5.31 -17.72 -4.25
N THR A 110 5.26 -16.89 -3.19
CA THR A 110 4.30 -17.05 -2.09
C THR A 110 3.60 -15.70 -1.88
N PHE A 111 2.27 -15.75 -1.86
CA PHE A 111 1.44 -14.57 -1.61
C PHE A 111 0.90 -14.60 -0.19
N VAL A 112 1.17 -13.54 0.55
CA VAL A 112 0.62 -13.29 1.90
C VAL A 112 -0.30 -12.10 1.80
N LEU A 113 -1.53 -12.26 2.27
CA LEU A 113 -2.52 -11.20 2.25
C LEU A 113 -2.69 -10.62 3.64
N TYR A 114 -2.85 -9.30 3.68
CA TYR A 114 -3.05 -8.54 4.92
C TYR A 114 -4.41 -7.87 4.90
N LYS A 115 -5.07 -7.85 6.04
CA LYS A 115 -6.25 -7.04 6.29
C LYS A 115 -6.02 -6.26 7.60
N ASP A 116 -6.10 -4.93 7.52
CA ASP A 116 -5.96 -4.04 8.67
C ASP A 116 -4.68 -4.27 9.51
N GLY A 117 -3.57 -4.48 8.83
CA GLY A 117 -2.26 -4.68 9.43
C GLY A 117 -1.96 -6.11 9.90
N GLN A 118 -2.90 -7.04 9.79
CA GLN A 118 -2.74 -8.43 10.19
C GLN A 118 -2.63 -9.35 8.97
N PRO A 119 -1.60 -10.22 8.92
CA PRO A 119 -1.51 -11.24 7.88
C PRO A 119 -2.59 -12.29 8.05
N LEU A 120 -3.20 -12.72 6.96
CA LEU A 120 -4.07 -13.88 6.97
C LEU A 120 -3.24 -15.15 7.20
N GLU A 121 -3.80 -16.13 7.91
CA GLU A 121 -3.15 -17.44 8.13
C GLU A 121 -2.96 -18.19 6.81
N LYS A 122 -4.00 -18.14 5.96
CA LYS A 122 -3.95 -18.78 4.64
C LYS A 122 -3.04 -18.01 3.71
N ARG A 123 -2.18 -18.74 2.99
CA ARG A 123 -1.23 -18.21 1.99
C ARG A 123 -1.42 -18.96 0.70
N VAL A 124 -1.11 -18.29 -0.40
CA VAL A 124 -1.04 -18.94 -1.71
C VAL A 124 0.43 -19.23 -2.02
N VAL A 125 0.78 -20.50 -2.17
CA VAL A 125 2.13 -20.93 -2.53
C VAL A 125 2.14 -21.40 -3.98
N GLY A 126 3.03 -20.84 -4.78
CA GLY A 126 3.11 -21.13 -6.21
C GLY A 126 2.14 -20.29 -7.05
N GLY A 127 1.98 -20.67 -8.32
CA GLY A 127 1.24 -19.90 -9.33
C GLY A 127 -0.28 -20.18 -9.36
N ASN A 128 -0.92 -20.49 -8.26
CA ASN A 128 -2.37 -20.75 -8.22
C ASN A 128 -3.19 -19.45 -8.31
N VAL A 129 -3.43 -18.99 -9.53
CA VAL A 129 -4.13 -17.75 -9.84
C VAL A 129 -5.54 -17.72 -9.27
N ARG A 130 -6.29 -18.80 -9.38
CA ARG A 130 -7.66 -18.88 -8.90
C ARG A 130 -7.74 -18.67 -7.38
N GLU A 131 -6.90 -19.36 -6.64
CA GLU A 131 -6.84 -19.24 -5.20
C GLU A 131 -6.40 -17.83 -4.77
N LEU A 132 -5.42 -17.25 -5.46
CA LEU A 132 -4.98 -15.86 -5.23
C LEU A 132 -6.12 -14.88 -5.42
N GLU A 133 -6.87 -15.00 -6.51
CA GLU A 133 -8.01 -14.11 -6.79
C GLU A 133 -9.14 -14.26 -5.77
N GLU A 134 -9.47 -15.49 -5.37
CA GLU A 134 -10.47 -15.76 -4.32
C GLU A 134 -10.07 -15.09 -2.99
N MET A 135 -8.80 -15.18 -2.61
CA MET A 135 -8.30 -14.53 -1.40
C MET A 135 -8.29 -13.00 -1.52
N ILE A 136 -7.93 -12.45 -2.68
CA ILE A 136 -8.00 -11.00 -2.91
C ILE A 136 -9.43 -10.50 -2.75
N LYS A 137 -10.42 -11.19 -3.32
CA LYS A 137 -11.84 -10.86 -3.15
C LYS A 137 -12.26 -10.81 -1.67
N SER A 138 -11.73 -11.70 -0.85
CA SER A 138 -12.09 -11.75 0.58
C SER A 138 -11.57 -10.57 1.40
N ILE A 139 -10.51 -9.89 0.96
CA ILE A 139 -9.95 -8.71 1.64
C ILE A 139 -10.34 -7.37 0.99
N SER A 140 -10.86 -7.42 -0.25
CA SER A 140 -11.22 -6.22 -1.02
C SER A 140 -12.59 -5.64 -0.68
N ALA A 141 -13.36 -6.37 0.12
CA ALA A 141 -14.71 -5.99 0.56
C ALA A 141 -14.71 -4.96 1.68
#